data_59af74bfbab47d232ec11c2b90394bcc
#
_entry.id   59af74bfbab47d232ec11c2b90394bcc
#
_cell.length_a   1.000
_cell.length_b   1.000
_cell.length_c   1.000
_cell.angle_alpha   90.00
_cell.angle_beta   90.00
_cell.angle_gamma   90.00
#
_symmetry.space_group_name_H-M   'P 1'
#
loop_
_entity.id
_entity.type
_entity.pdbx_description
1 polymer ?
#
loop_
_entity_poly.entity_id
_entity_poly.type
_entity_poly.pdbx_seq_one_letter_code
_entity_poly.pdbx_strand_id
1 'polypeptide(L)' 'MEFENEKLIDREIEIGNYLIQDFSLKLIAEKTGLSKKILSAHIHNMMKKLNTKDASELINLLRTMNLK' A
#
# COMPACT_ATOMS: atom_id res chain seq x y z
N MET A 1 18.79 1.16 12.20
CA MET A 1 18.81 0.11 11.97
C MET A 1 17.52 -0.58 11.73
N GLU A 2 16.96 -1.16 12.60
CA GLU A 2 15.83 -1.96 12.29
C GLU A 2 14.64 -1.17 11.87
N PHE A 3 14.64 0.10 12.12
CA PHE A 3 13.50 0.90 11.71
C PHE A 3 13.35 1.02 10.23
N GLU A 4 14.43 0.83 9.51
CA GLU A 4 14.33 0.94 8.06
C GLU A 4 13.47 -0.13 7.46
N ASN A 5 13.38 -1.26 8.15
CA ASN A 5 12.55 -2.35 7.64
C ASN A 5 11.08 -2.02 7.69
N GLU A 6 10.73 -0.98 8.43
CA GLU A 6 9.33 -0.61 8.57
C GLU A 6 8.93 0.51 7.66
N LYS A 7 9.85 1.03 6.89
CA LYS A 7 9.52 2.08 5.96
C LYS A 7 8.91 1.49 4.70
N LEU A 8 7.99 2.23 4.12
CA LEU A 8 7.43 1.86 2.84
C LEU A 8 8.43 2.16 1.73
N ILE A 9 8.55 1.26 0.78
CA ILE A 9 9.39 1.50 -0.38
C ILE A 9 8.58 2.28 -1.41
N ASP A 10 9.27 2.80 -2.42
CA ASP A 10 8.64 3.67 -3.41
C ASP A 10 7.41 3.04 -4.06
N ARG A 11 7.49 1.77 -4.41
CA ARG A 11 6.36 1.11 -5.04
C ARG A 11 5.18 1.01 -4.10
N GLU A 12 5.46 0.78 -2.83
CA GLU A 12 4.39 0.69 -1.84
C GLU A 12 3.73 2.04 -1.64
N ILE A 13 4.53 3.10 -1.63
CA ILE A 13 3.99 4.44 -1.50
C ILE A 13 3.10 4.76 -2.69
N GLU A 14 3.53 4.39 -3.88
CA GLU A 14 2.73 4.59 -5.08
C GLU A 14 1.39 3.88 -4.97
N ILE A 15 1.43 2.61 -4.58
CA ILE A 15 0.21 1.84 -4.43
C ILE A 15 -0.67 2.43 -3.34
N GLY A 16 -0.06 2.85 -2.24
CA GLY A 16 -0.80 3.46 -1.16
C GLY A 16 -1.53 4.71 -1.59
N ASN A 17 -0.89 5.53 -2.42
CA ASN A 17 -1.53 6.74 -2.92
C ASN A 17 -2.77 6.41 -3.75
N TYR A 18 -2.71 5.35 -4.55
CA TYR A 18 -3.88 4.93 -5.30
C TYR A 18 -4.98 4.42 -4.37
N LEU A 19 -4.58 3.70 -3.33
CA LEU A 19 -5.57 3.15 -2.39
C LEU A 19 -6.34 4.25 -1.69
N ILE A 20 -5.67 5.31 -1.26
CA ILE A 20 -6.36 6.38 -0.56
C ILE A 20 -7.22 7.21 -1.49
N GLN A 21 -7.04 7.08 -2.80
CA GLN A 21 -7.90 7.70 -3.79
C GLN A 21 -9.05 6.79 -4.20
N ASP A 22 -9.18 5.65 -3.52
CA ASP A 22 -10.27 4.70 -3.75
C ASP A 22 -10.21 4.02 -5.11
N PHE A 23 -9.01 3.88 -5.67
CA PHE A 23 -8.86 3.14 -6.92
C PHE A 23 -9.03 1.65 -6.64
N SER A 24 -9.73 0.96 -7.54
CA SER A 24 -9.87 -0.49 -7.43
C SER A 24 -8.54 -1.17 -7.73
N LEU A 25 -8.40 -2.40 -7.27
CA LEU A 25 -7.19 -3.16 -7.55
C LEU A 25 -6.98 -3.32 -9.05
N LYS A 26 -8.07 -3.53 -9.79
CA LYS A 26 -7.96 -3.65 -11.23
C LYS A 26 -7.36 -2.40 -11.84
N LEU A 27 -7.83 -1.24 -11.41
CA LEU A 27 -7.34 0.02 -11.96
C LEU A 27 -5.89 0.25 -11.55
N ILE A 28 -5.56 -0.07 -10.30
CA ILE A 28 -4.18 0.08 -9.85
C ILE A 28 -3.27 -0.83 -10.66
N ALA A 29 -3.71 -2.05 -10.94
CA ALA A 29 -2.92 -2.97 -11.74
C ALA A 29 -2.65 -2.37 -13.12
N GLU A 30 -3.66 -1.76 -13.71
CA GLU A 30 -3.50 -1.14 -15.02
C GLU A 30 -2.52 0.03 -14.98
N LYS A 31 -2.61 0.84 -13.94
CA LYS A 31 -1.76 2.02 -13.87
C LYS A 31 -0.32 1.70 -13.51
N THR A 32 -0.11 0.64 -12.75
CA THR A 32 1.25 0.29 -12.33
C THR A 32 1.89 -0.75 -13.22
N GLY A 33 1.10 -1.45 -14.02
CA GLY A 33 1.62 -2.53 -14.83
C GLY A 33 1.87 -3.80 -14.05
N LEU A 34 1.41 -3.85 -12.81
CA LEU A 34 1.61 -5.03 -11.96
C LEU A 34 0.38 -5.92 -12.00
N SER A 35 0.59 -7.22 -11.80
CA SER A 35 -0.54 -8.14 -11.72
C SER A 35 -1.24 -7.97 -10.38
N LYS A 36 -2.49 -8.42 -10.30
CA LYS A 36 -3.21 -8.36 -9.04
C LYS A 36 -2.50 -9.15 -7.95
N LYS A 37 -1.88 -10.26 -8.33
CA LYS A 37 -1.15 -11.08 -7.39
C LYS A 37 0.00 -10.29 -6.77
N ILE A 38 0.75 -9.59 -7.60
CA ILE A 38 1.87 -8.79 -7.11
C ILE A 38 1.35 -7.62 -6.27
N LEU A 39 0.25 -6.99 -6.69
CA LEU A 39 -0.33 -5.93 -5.89
C LEU A 39 -0.74 -6.43 -4.51
N SER A 40 -1.37 -7.60 -4.47
CA SER A 40 -1.78 -8.16 -3.18
C SER A 40 -0.57 -8.41 -2.28
N ALA A 41 0.54 -8.86 -2.87
CA ALA A 41 1.75 -9.09 -2.10
C ALA A 41 2.27 -7.78 -1.52
N HIS A 42 2.27 -6.71 -2.32
CA HIS A 42 2.71 -5.41 -1.82
C HIS A 42 1.82 -4.90 -0.71
N ILE A 43 0.50 -5.04 -0.92
CA ILE A 43 -0.45 -4.56 0.09
C ILE A 43 -0.28 -5.36 1.38
N HIS A 44 -0.09 -6.67 1.26
CA HIS A 44 0.12 -7.51 2.42
C HIS A 44 1.37 -7.07 3.19
N ASN A 45 2.44 -6.78 2.46
CA ASN A 45 3.67 -6.32 3.09
C ASN A 45 3.45 -4.98 3.79
N MET A 46 2.68 -4.09 3.18
CA MET A 46 2.37 -2.81 3.81
C MET A 46 1.61 -3.01 5.11
N MET A 47 0.64 -3.93 5.10
CA MET A 47 -0.12 -4.20 6.30
C MET A 47 0.77 -4.74 7.40
N LYS A 48 1.73 -5.59 7.05
CA LYS A 48 2.66 -6.11 8.04
C LYS A 48 3.56 -5.00 8.58
N LYS A 49 4.06 -4.16 7.71
CA LYS A 49 4.94 -3.08 8.13
C LYS A 49 4.24 -2.07 9.04
N LEU A 50 2.98 -1.82 8.76
CA LEU A 50 2.21 -0.83 9.51
C LEU A 50 1.33 -1.46 10.58
N ASN A 51 1.42 -2.77 10.72
CA ASN A 51 0.71 -3.50 11.77
C ASN A 51 -0.79 -3.29 11.71
N THR A 52 -1.36 -3.39 10.51
CA THR A 52 -2.80 -3.28 10.33
C THR A 52 -3.38 -4.64 10.04
N LYS A 53 -4.66 -4.82 10.35
CA LYS A 53 -5.32 -6.11 10.23
C LYS A 53 -5.92 -6.36 8.86
N ASP A 54 -6.42 -5.33 8.22
CA ASP A 54 -7.07 -5.48 6.94
C ASP A 54 -6.87 -4.23 6.10
N ALA A 55 -7.40 -4.26 4.89
CA ALA A 55 -7.20 -3.18 3.96
C ALA A 55 -7.85 -1.88 4.43
N SER A 56 -9.00 -1.97 5.11
CA SER A 56 -9.65 -0.77 5.62
C SER A 56 -8.78 -0.05 6.61
N GLU A 57 -8.20 -0.81 7.55
CA GLU A 57 -7.30 -0.21 8.52
C GLU A 57 -6.09 0.40 7.83
N LEU A 58 -5.56 -0.33 6.85
CA LEU A 58 -4.41 0.15 6.12
C LEU A 58 -4.71 1.48 5.45
N ILE A 59 -5.82 1.56 4.76
CA ILE A 59 -6.18 2.77 4.03
C ILE A 59 -6.40 3.93 4.98
N ASN A 60 -7.07 3.68 6.09
CA ASN A 60 -7.28 4.73 7.07
C ASN A 60 -5.96 5.25 7.63
N LEU A 61 -5.05 4.33 7.92
CA LEU A 61 -3.75 4.73 8.44
C LEU A 61 -2.98 5.54 7.40
N LEU A 62 -3.01 5.09 6.15
CA LEU A 62 -2.29 5.79 5.09
C LEU A 62 -2.80 7.21 4.92
N ARG A 63 -4.10 7.40 5.06
CA ARG A 63 -4.67 8.74 4.97
C ARG A 63 -4.13 9.65 6.06
N THR A 64 -3.99 9.12 7.26
CA THR A 64 -3.47 9.93 8.36
C THR A 64 -1.98 10.19 8.23
N MET A 65 -1.26 9.32 7.51
CA MET A 65 0.16 9.51 7.31
C MET A 65 0.46 10.55 6.23
N ASN A 66 -0.55 10.93 5.46
CA ASN A 66 -0.41 11.97 4.47
C ASN A 66 0.71 11.65 3.46
N LEU A 67 0.58 10.52 2.82
CA LEU A 67 1.57 10.08 1.83
C LEU A 67 1.66 11.08 0.68
N LYS A 68 2.83 11.21 0.15
CA LYS A 68 3.03 12.05 -1.00
C LYS A 68 3.54 11.29 -2.17
#